data_77cac3bc7c96222a11dd4de3bab29370
#
_entry.id   77cac3bc7c96222a11dd4de3bab29370
#
_cell.length_a   1.000
_cell.length_b   1.000
_cell.length_c   1.000
_cell.angle_alpha   90.00
_cell.angle_beta   90.00
_cell.angle_gamma   90.00
#
_symmetry.space_group_name_H-M   'P 1'
#
loop_
_entity.id
_entity.type
_entity.pdbx_description
1 polymer ?
#
loop_
_entity_poly.entity_id
_entity_poly.type
_entity_poly.pdbx_seq_one_letter_code
_entity_poly.pdbx_strand_id
1 'polypeptide(L)'
;MKIIIFGGSFNPIHNQHKEIMLQAYEQLKADMLLIVPAYCSPLKKRQLTNSLHRIKMINLVISKYPWMKLETCEVDRQGISYTIDTVISLQEKYGFNHQYYIIIGSDQANNLHRWHNIAILKTKVIFVIAQRAEYLLNEKILQSYNKVILQPLFANINSTKIRQGMITTIDSKVLAYINDNLLYIADRLLLHMDKTRYLHCLNVGKMAKQLANHYQVNCLKAEIAGVYHDITKQWEDTQHQQYLQQYLPQFLSEPVPTWHSKTGALYLEHHLGFNDKEILLAISNHTTAAVTMSNLDKIIFIADKISFERNYPHIDNLRKLAFTNLDEAFKKIFYYHYLEVVNKNGIDNIGQEIEKVYKKFF
;
A
#
# COMPACT_ATOMS: atom_id res chain seq x y z
N MET A 1 -6.52 35.60 -14.25
CA MET A 1 -6.82 34.14 -14.19
C MET A 1 -7.34 33.77 -12.81
N LYS A 2 -8.16 32.73 -12.76
CA LYS A 2 -8.57 32.04 -11.51
C LYS A 2 -7.70 30.82 -11.31
N ILE A 3 -6.87 30.82 -10.28
CA ILE A 3 -5.91 29.75 -9.98
C ILE A 3 -6.32 29.07 -8.69
N ILE A 4 -6.56 27.75 -8.76
CA ILE A 4 -6.87 26.94 -7.59
C ILE A 4 -5.58 26.31 -7.05
N ILE A 5 -5.37 26.33 -5.75
CA ILE A 5 -4.28 25.67 -5.04
C ILE A 5 -4.87 24.55 -4.20
N PHE A 6 -4.39 23.33 -4.39
CA PHE A 6 -4.75 22.19 -3.57
C PHE A 6 -3.52 21.61 -2.87
N GLY A 7 -3.29 22.05 -1.65
CA GLY A 7 -2.23 21.56 -0.78
C GLY A 7 -2.65 20.29 -0.03
N GLY A 8 -1.74 19.34 0.11
CA GLY A 8 -2.05 18.13 0.86
C GLY A 8 -0.88 17.16 0.99
N SER A 9 -1.02 16.20 1.91
CA SER A 9 0.00 15.15 2.07
C SER A 9 0.02 14.17 0.88
N PHE A 10 -1.14 13.89 0.27
CA PHE A 10 -1.31 12.94 -0.85
C PHE A 10 -0.56 11.62 -0.61
N ASN A 11 -0.84 10.98 0.52
CA ASN A 11 -0.11 9.79 0.99
C ASN A 11 -1.04 8.56 1.15
N PRO A 12 -1.57 7.97 0.05
CA PRO A 12 -1.50 8.41 -1.34
C PRO A 12 -2.59 9.41 -1.75
N ILE A 13 -2.50 9.94 -2.98
CA ILE A 13 -3.62 10.59 -3.68
C ILE A 13 -4.67 9.53 -3.99
N HIS A 14 -5.98 9.89 -3.97
CA HIS A 14 -7.09 8.96 -4.16
C HIS A 14 -8.28 9.62 -4.88
N ASN A 15 -9.30 8.83 -5.22
CA ASN A 15 -10.43 9.28 -6.02
C ASN A 15 -11.16 10.49 -5.42
N GLN A 16 -11.34 10.55 -4.10
CA GLN A 16 -11.97 11.73 -3.48
C GLN A 16 -11.15 13.01 -3.68
N HIS A 17 -9.81 12.95 -3.65
CA HIS A 17 -8.99 14.11 -4.00
C HIS A 17 -9.27 14.55 -5.44
N LYS A 18 -9.35 13.59 -6.38
CA LYS A 18 -9.64 13.87 -7.78
C LYS A 18 -11.03 14.50 -7.97
N GLU A 19 -12.05 13.98 -7.31
CA GLU A 19 -13.43 14.50 -7.36
C GLU A 19 -13.51 15.94 -6.84
N ILE A 20 -12.85 16.25 -5.71
CA ILE A 20 -12.74 17.61 -5.18
C ILE A 20 -12.09 18.55 -6.19
N MET A 21 -11.01 18.13 -6.84
CA MET A 21 -10.31 18.95 -7.85
C MET A 21 -11.20 19.25 -9.05
N LEU A 22 -11.90 18.24 -9.58
CA LEU A 22 -12.82 18.37 -10.70
C LEU A 22 -13.98 19.32 -10.35
N GLN A 23 -14.63 19.09 -9.22
CA GLN A 23 -15.76 19.91 -8.77
C GLN A 23 -15.36 21.37 -8.56
N ALA A 24 -14.22 21.61 -7.91
CA ALA A 24 -13.73 22.97 -7.70
C ALA A 24 -13.42 23.68 -9.02
N TYR A 25 -12.78 22.98 -9.95
CA TYR A 25 -12.46 23.54 -11.28
C TYR A 25 -13.71 23.94 -12.05
N GLU A 26 -14.71 23.07 -12.10
CA GLU A 26 -15.98 23.31 -12.80
C GLU A 26 -16.80 24.43 -12.13
N GLN A 27 -17.00 24.37 -10.81
CA GLN A 27 -17.82 25.33 -10.07
C GLN A 27 -17.25 26.75 -10.14
N LEU A 28 -15.93 26.91 -10.07
CA LEU A 28 -15.26 28.20 -10.13
C LEU A 28 -15.03 28.69 -11.55
N LYS A 29 -15.16 27.83 -12.56
CA LYS A 29 -14.69 28.05 -13.92
C LYS A 29 -13.25 28.56 -13.91
N ALA A 30 -12.38 27.77 -13.29
CA ALA A 30 -10.99 28.14 -13.06
C ALA A 30 -10.17 27.97 -14.35
N ASP A 31 -9.06 28.69 -14.46
CA ASP A 31 -8.14 28.56 -15.60
C ASP A 31 -7.11 27.45 -15.34
N MET A 32 -6.77 27.20 -14.06
CA MET A 32 -5.71 26.29 -13.67
C MET A 32 -5.91 25.77 -12.23
N LEU A 33 -5.44 24.54 -11.97
CA LEU A 33 -5.36 23.97 -10.62
C LEU A 33 -3.92 23.49 -10.35
N LEU A 34 -3.35 23.98 -9.25
CA LEU A 34 -2.01 23.65 -8.77
C LEU A 34 -2.11 22.67 -7.62
N ILE A 35 -1.49 21.50 -7.76
CA ILE A 35 -1.44 20.47 -6.72
C ILE A 35 -0.09 20.58 -6.02
N VAL A 36 -0.12 20.82 -4.70
CA VAL A 36 1.08 21.06 -3.91
C VAL A 36 1.25 19.98 -2.85
N PRO A 37 2.12 18.97 -3.07
CA PRO A 37 2.42 17.97 -2.07
C PRO A 37 3.21 18.58 -0.90
N ALA A 38 2.67 18.47 0.32
CA ALA A 38 3.34 18.93 1.52
C ALA A 38 4.65 18.18 1.76
N TYR A 39 5.73 18.89 2.14
CA TYR A 39 6.94 18.25 2.65
C TYR A 39 6.71 17.71 4.06
N CYS A 40 6.33 18.57 4.99
CA CYS A 40 5.98 18.21 6.35
C CYS A 40 4.77 19.03 6.81
N SER A 41 3.65 18.35 7.07
CA SER A 41 2.44 19.04 7.56
C SER A 41 2.60 19.42 9.04
N PRO A 42 2.33 20.68 9.44
CA PRO A 42 2.42 21.11 10.84
C PRO A 42 1.45 20.39 11.76
N LEU A 43 0.38 19.81 11.20
CA LEU A 43 -0.70 19.13 11.94
C LEU A 43 -0.55 17.62 12.02
N LYS A 44 0.42 17.01 11.32
CA LYS A 44 0.58 15.56 11.25
C LYS A 44 1.91 15.12 11.84
N LYS A 45 1.84 14.35 12.94
CA LYS A 45 3.03 13.75 13.59
C LYS A 45 3.60 12.53 12.86
N ARG A 46 2.88 11.99 11.86
CA ARG A 46 3.30 10.78 11.15
C ARG A 46 4.29 11.12 10.04
N GLN A 47 5.35 10.32 9.95
CA GLN A 47 6.27 10.36 8.82
C GLN A 47 5.52 10.02 7.52
N LEU A 48 5.64 10.88 6.52
CA LEU A 48 5.08 10.66 5.19
C LEU A 48 5.99 9.74 4.38
N THR A 49 5.40 9.01 3.45
CA THR A 49 6.18 8.34 2.39
C THR A 49 7.01 9.38 1.64
N ASN A 50 8.18 8.98 1.18
CA ASN A 50 9.11 9.83 0.44
C ASN A 50 8.35 10.67 -0.61
N SER A 51 8.69 11.96 -0.69
CA SER A 51 8.04 12.90 -1.58
C SER A 51 8.09 12.48 -3.06
N LEU A 52 9.15 11.82 -3.50
CA LEU A 52 9.29 11.31 -4.86
C LEU A 52 8.19 10.30 -5.23
N HIS A 53 7.86 9.38 -4.32
CA HIS A 53 6.74 8.45 -4.55
C HIS A 53 5.40 9.18 -4.59
N ARG A 54 5.17 10.15 -3.71
CA ARG A 54 3.93 10.93 -3.68
C ARG A 54 3.75 11.78 -4.94
N ILE A 55 4.82 12.44 -5.39
CA ILE A 55 4.89 13.19 -6.66
C ILE A 55 4.58 12.27 -7.85
N LYS A 56 5.17 11.08 -7.89
CA LYS A 56 4.91 10.12 -8.98
C LYS A 56 3.44 9.69 -9.00
N MET A 57 2.86 9.38 -7.85
CA MET A 57 1.44 9.01 -7.74
C MET A 57 0.51 10.16 -8.15
N ILE A 58 0.83 11.42 -7.79
CA ILE A 58 0.08 12.59 -8.23
C ILE A 58 0.12 12.69 -9.76
N ASN A 59 1.30 12.60 -10.37
CA ASN A 59 1.49 12.70 -11.82
C ASN A 59 0.70 11.61 -12.59
N LEU A 60 0.59 10.40 -12.04
CA LEU A 60 -0.23 9.34 -12.63
C LEU A 60 -1.72 9.72 -12.74
N VAL A 61 -2.23 10.50 -11.78
CA VAL A 61 -3.62 10.96 -11.76
C VAL A 61 -3.82 12.16 -12.67
N ILE A 62 -2.95 13.19 -12.58
CA ILE A 62 -3.16 14.48 -13.23
C ILE A 62 -2.78 14.51 -14.70
N SER A 63 -1.99 13.56 -15.18
CA SER A 63 -1.53 13.51 -16.58
C SER A 63 -2.64 13.55 -17.64
N LYS A 64 -3.86 13.25 -17.25
CA LYS A 64 -5.06 13.28 -18.12
C LYS A 64 -5.71 14.69 -18.21
N TYR A 65 -5.26 15.64 -17.38
CA TYR A 65 -5.91 16.95 -17.22
C TYR A 65 -4.91 18.07 -17.49
N PRO A 66 -4.90 18.68 -18.68
CA PRO A 66 -3.89 19.70 -19.06
C PRO A 66 -3.94 20.96 -18.19
N TRP A 67 -5.06 21.23 -17.52
CA TRP A 67 -5.25 22.35 -16.61
C TRP A 67 -4.79 22.07 -15.17
N MET A 68 -4.42 20.82 -14.84
CA MET A 68 -3.80 20.44 -13.56
C MET A 68 -2.28 20.50 -13.69
N LYS A 69 -1.62 21.15 -12.74
CA LYS A 69 -0.16 21.21 -12.66
C LYS A 69 0.33 20.82 -11.28
N LEU A 70 1.42 20.09 -11.24
CA LEU A 70 2.13 19.79 -10.00
C LEU A 70 3.08 20.95 -9.67
N GLU A 71 3.06 21.39 -8.41
CA GLU A 71 3.98 22.36 -7.85
C GLU A 71 4.73 21.77 -6.65
N THR A 72 6.04 21.75 -6.73
CA THR A 72 6.92 21.11 -5.73
C THR A 72 7.50 22.09 -4.72
N CYS A 73 7.06 23.34 -4.69
CA CYS A 73 7.65 24.41 -3.88
C CYS A 73 7.77 24.10 -2.39
N GLU A 74 6.85 23.32 -1.81
CA GLU A 74 6.97 22.88 -0.41
C GLU A 74 8.02 21.78 -0.23
N VAL A 75 8.11 20.85 -1.19
CA VAL A 75 9.12 19.78 -1.19
C VAL A 75 10.50 20.35 -1.41
N ASP A 76 10.65 21.32 -2.31
CA ASP A 76 11.93 21.96 -2.65
C ASP A 76 12.44 22.83 -1.52
N ARG A 77 11.54 23.57 -0.85
CA ARG A 77 11.88 24.40 0.32
C ARG A 77 12.26 23.57 1.54
N GLN A 78 11.70 22.34 1.64
CA GLN A 78 11.81 21.48 2.83
C GLN A 78 11.22 22.13 4.11
N GLY A 79 11.32 21.46 5.26
CA GLY A 79 10.82 22.00 6.52
C GLY A 79 9.29 21.97 6.65
N ILE A 80 8.73 22.80 7.54
CA ILE A 80 7.29 22.87 7.81
C ILE A 80 6.58 23.59 6.68
N SER A 81 5.52 22.97 6.15
CA SER A 81 4.72 23.49 5.04
C SER A 81 3.60 24.41 5.57
N TYR A 82 3.88 25.70 5.72
CA TYR A 82 2.86 26.69 6.02
C TYR A 82 2.19 27.19 4.73
N THR A 83 0.86 27.22 4.72
CA THR A 83 0.07 27.59 3.56
C THR A 83 0.35 29.02 3.06
N ILE A 84 0.62 29.96 3.97
CA ILE A 84 0.95 31.35 3.59
C ILE A 84 2.22 31.42 2.75
N ASP A 85 3.28 30.67 3.11
CA ASP A 85 4.54 30.67 2.38
C ASP A 85 4.36 30.08 0.97
N THR A 86 3.52 29.05 0.89
CA THR A 86 3.15 28.42 -0.39
C THR A 86 2.41 29.41 -1.30
N VAL A 87 1.43 30.16 -0.76
CA VAL A 87 0.69 31.15 -1.52
C VAL A 87 1.60 32.28 -2.01
N ILE A 88 2.48 32.78 -1.17
CA ILE A 88 3.43 33.84 -1.55
C ILE A 88 4.33 33.34 -2.69
N SER A 89 4.94 32.17 -2.54
CA SER A 89 5.82 31.58 -3.56
C SER A 89 5.09 31.37 -4.90
N LEU A 90 3.82 30.94 -4.87
CA LEU A 90 3.04 30.77 -6.08
C LEU A 90 2.60 32.12 -6.70
N GLN A 91 2.32 33.14 -5.90
CA GLN A 91 2.05 34.50 -6.39
C GLN A 91 3.27 35.12 -7.04
N GLU A 92 4.47 34.89 -6.50
CA GLU A 92 5.73 35.31 -7.12
C GLU A 92 5.96 34.63 -8.47
N LYS A 93 5.66 33.32 -8.56
CA LYS A 93 5.86 32.54 -9.77
C LYS A 93 4.84 32.82 -10.87
N TYR A 94 3.55 32.95 -10.51
CA TYR A 94 2.45 33.06 -11.46
C TYR A 94 1.92 34.50 -11.66
N GLY A 95 2.22 35.39 -10.72
CA GLY A 95 1.80 36.81 -10.76
C GLY A 95 0.77 37.14 -9.68
N PHE A 96 0.85 38.38 -9.17
CA PHE A 96 -0.03 38.89 -8.10
C PHE A 96 -1.42 39.30 -8.59
N ASN A 97 -1.60 39.53 -9.86
CA ASN A 97 -2.88 40.07 -10.46
C ASN A 97 -3.88 38.92 -10.78
N HIS A 98 -3.77 37.78 -10.09
CA HIS A 98 -4.65 36.65 -10.28
C HIS A 98 -5.52 36.44 -9.05
N GLN A 99 -6.66 35.76 -9.24
CA GLN A 99 -7.54 35.37 -8.16
C GLN A 99 -7.14 33.97 -7.69
N TYR A 100 -6.67 33.87 -6.47
CA TYR A 100 -6.20 32.61 -5.89
C TYR A 100 -7.26 31.99 -4.98
N TYR A 101 -7.48 30.70 -5.17
CA TYR A 101 -8.41 29.89 -4.40
C TYR A 101 -7.66 28.76 -3.71
N ILE A 102 -7.95 28.46 -2.44
CA ILE A 102 -7.34 27.33 -1.73
C ILE A 102 -8.40 26.32 -1.35
N ILE A 103 -8.22 25.08 -1.80
CA ILE A 103 -9.09 23.96 -1.38
C ILE A 103 -8.64 23.48 0.01
N ILE A 104 -9.62 23.40 0.94
CA ILE A 104 -9.45 22.86 2.28
C ILE A 104 -10.62 21.96 2.65
N GLY A 105 -10.39 20.96 3.52
CA GLY A 105 -11.48 20.16 4.08
C GLY A 105 -12.24 20.88 5.20
N SER A 106 -13.45 20.46 5.51
CA SER A 106 -14.27 21.03 6.58
C SER A 106 -13.61 20.93 7.96
N ASP A 107 -12.81 19.91 8.21
CA ASP A 107 -11.99 19.77 9.43
C ASP A 107 -10.94 20.90 9.57
N GLN A 108 -10.35 21.32 8.47
CA GLN A 108 -9.39 22.42 8.40
C GLN A 108 -10.10 23.77 8.45
N ALA A 109 -11.25 23.91 7.77
CA ALA A 109 -12.04 25.11 7.75
C ALA A 109 -12.46 25.55 9.15
N ASN A 110 -12.90 24.63 9.99
CA ASN A 110 -13.25 24.90 11.38
C ASN A 110 -12.07 25.33 12.27
N ASN A 111 -10.83 25.16 11.79
CA ASN A 111 -9.59 25.49 12.49
C ASN A 111 -8.80 26.64 11.81
N LEU A 112 -9.36 27.33 10.83
CA LEU A 112 -8.67 28.40 10.08
C LEU A 112 -8.07 29.47 10.98
N HIS A 113 -8.77 29.85 12.06
CA HIS A 113 -8.29 30.85 13.03
C HIS A 113 -6.96 30.51 13.70
N ARG A 114 -6.54 29.24 13.64
CA ARG A 114 -5.29 28.73 14.22
C ARG A 114 -4.15 28.64 13.20
N TRP A 115 -4.42 28.96 11.93
CA TRP A 115 -3.40 28.86 10.91
C TRP A 115 -2.35 29.94 11.02
N HIS A 116 -1.12 29.60 10.72
CA HIS A 116 0.02 30.52 10.74
C HIS A 116 -0.26 31.70 9.80
N ASN A 117 -0.11 32.93 10.32
CA ASN A 117 -0.32 34.18 9.59
C ASN A 117 -1.66 34.25 8.85
N ILE A 118 -2.74 33.71 9.43
CA ILE A 118 -4.07 33.67 8.81
C ILE A 118 -4.62 35.08 8.46
N ALA A 119 -4.26 36.10 9.25
CA ALA A 119 -4.67 37.49 8.98
C ALA A 119 -4.16 37.99 7.62
N ILE A 120 -2.95 37.59 7.23
CA ILE A 120 -2.38 37.90 5.91
C ILE A 120 -2.94 36.95 4.85
N LEU A 121 -3.03 35.64 5.14
CA LEU A 121 -3.49 34.65 4.18
C LEU A 121 -4.89 34.98 3.65
N LYS A 122 -5.84 35.33 4.53
CA LYS A 122 -7.22 35.62 4.16
C LYS A 122 -7.40 36.84 3.22
N THR A 123 -6.40 37.72 3.13
CA THR A 123 -6.42 38.84 2.17
C THR A 123 -5.93 38.45 0.78
N LYS A 124 -5.25 37.31 0.68
CA LYS A 124 -4.59 36.86 -0.55
C LYS A 124 -5.38 35.80 -1.30
N VAL A 125 -6.30 35.10 -0.61
CA VAL A 125 -7.01 33.95 -1.19
C VAL A 125 -8.49 33.89 -0.82
N ILE A 126 -9.25 33.14 -1.63
CA ILE A 126 -10.61 32.71 -1.33
C ILE A 126 -10.56 31.23 -0.93
N PHE A 127 -11.17 30.86 0.18
CA PHE A 127 -11.19 29.48 0.65
C PHE A 127 -12.27 28.68 -0.05
N VAL A 128 -11.91 27.52 -0.59
CA VAL A 128 -12.83 26.55 -1.20
C VAL A 128 -12.99 25.38 -0.26
N ILE A 129 -14.15 25.27 0.36
CA ILE A 129 -14.39 24.28 1.42
C ILE A 129 -14.99 23.02 0.81
N ALA A 130 -14.22 21.93 0.81
CA ALA A 130 -14.70 20.59 0.49
C ALA A 130 -15.39 19.99 1.73
N GLN A 131 -16.72 19.99 1.71
CA GLN A 131 -17.50 19.53 2.84
C GLN A 131 -17.49 18.02 2.94
N ARG A 132 -17.17 17.51 4.14
CA ARG A 132 -17.29 16.10 4.51
C ARG A 132 -18.52 15.91 5.39
N ALA A 133 -19.31 14.88 5.13
CA ALA A 133 -20.57 14.63 5.83
C ALA A 133 -20.45 14.59 7.37
N GLU A 134 -19.28 14.17 7.87
CA GLU A 134 -19.02 14.01 9.32
C GLU A 134 -18.68 15.33 10.04
N TYR A 135 -18.43 16.43 9.31
CA TYR A 135 -17.99 17.70 9.88
C TYR A 135 -18.97 18.83 9.54
N LEU A 136 -19.76 19.22 10.51
CA LEU A 136 -20.57 20.44 10.41
C LEU A 136 -19.66 21.66 10.37
N LEU A 137 -19.97 22.60 9.48
CA LEU A 137 -19.21 23.85 9.37
C LEU A 137 -19.58 24.80 10.53
N ASN A 138 -18.57 25.39 11.14
CA ASN A 138 -18.76 26.39 12.18
C ASN A 138 -18.89 27.78 11.56
N GLU A 139 -20.13 28.20 11.33
CA GLU A 139 -20.42 29.48 10.66
C GLU A 139 -19.84 30.69 11.43
N LYS A 140 -19.76 30.66 12.76
CA LYS A 140 -19.17 31.74 13.56
C LYS A 140 -17.71 31.98 13.23
N ILE A 141 -16.96 30.89 12.95
CA ILE A 141 -15.56 30.99 12.52
C ILE A 141 -15.50 31.47 11.06
N LEU A 142 -16.34 30.93 10.22
CA LEU A 142 -16.25 31.08 8.77
C LEU A 142 -16.79 32.42 8.23
N GLN A 143 -17.59 33.16 9.00
CA GLN A 143 -18.15 34.44 8.58
C GLN A 143 -17.10 35.54 8.26
N SER A 144 -15.89 35.41 8.82
CA SER A 144 -14.79 36.38 8.64
C SER A 144 -13.89 36.05 7.43
N TYR A 145 -14.21 35.03 6.65
CA TYR A 145 -13.40 34.54 5.51
C TYR A 145 -14.20 34.56 4.22
N ASN A 146 -13.55 35.01 3.13
CA ASN A 146 -14.09 34.82 1.79
C ASN A 146 -14.07 33.34 1.45
N LYS A 147 -15.23 32.73 1.20
CA LYS A 147 -15.37 31.29 1.00
C LYS A 147 -16.33 30.92 -0.11
N VAL A 148 -16.07 29.79 -0.73
CA VAL A 148 -16.98 29.03 -1.61
C VAL A 148 -17.12 27.64 -1.00
N ILE A 149 -18.33 27.13 -0.91
CA ILE A 149 -18.58 25.78 -0.38
C ILE A 149 -18.88 24.89 -1.59
N LEU A 150 -18.16 23.79 -1.69
CA LEU A 150 -18.44 22.76 -2.69
C LEU A 150 -19.60 21.88 -2.24
N GLN A 151 -20.27 21.24 -3.20
CA GLN A 151 -21.30 20.27 -2.88
C GLN A 151 -20.71 19.11 -2.03
N PRO A 152 -21.46 18.61 -1.05
CA PRO A 152 -20.96 17.54 -0.19
C PRO A 152 -20.61 16.28 -0.98
N LEU A 153 -19.45 15.70 -0.71
CA LEU A 153 -19.07 14.39 -1.22
C LEU A 153 -19.47 13.30 -0.21
N PHE A 154 -20.25 12.35 -0.67
CA PHE A 154 -20.80 11.30 0.20
C PHE A 154 -19.82 10.17 0.53
N ALA A 155 -18.69 10.06 -0.15
CA ALA A 155 -17.73 9.00 0.07
C ALA A 155 -16.78 9.33 1.24
N ASN A 156 -16.76 8.47 2.26
CA ASN A 156 -15.81 8.58 3.36
C ASN A 156 -14.49 7.87 3.04
N ILE A 157 -13.75 8.43 2.08
CA ILE A 157 -12.46 7.91 1.64
C ILE A 157 -11.34 8.67 2.37
N ASN A 158 -10.41 7.92 2.96
CA ASN A 158 -9.21 8.52 3.52
C ASN A 158 -7.95 7.73 3.18
N SER A 159 -6.82 8.42 3.07
CA SER A 159 -5.55 7.80 2.73
C SER A 159 -5.11 6.69 3.70
N THR A 160 -5.56 6.71 4.95
CA THR A 160 -5.23 5.66 5.93
C THR A 160 -5.87 4.33 5.54
N LYS A 161 -7.16 4.32 5.25
CA LYS A 161 -7.87 3.12 4.80
C LYS A 161 -7.26 2.56 3.50
N ILE A 162 -6.83 3.46 2.58
CA ILE A 162 -6.19 3.02 1.33
C ILE A 162 -4.83 2.36 1.61
N ARG A 163 -4.00 2.94 2.49
CA ARG A 163 -2.75 2.31 2.89
C ARG A 163 -2.97 0.94 3.53
N GLN A 164 -4.09 0.76 4.20
CA GLN A 164 -4.53 -0.49 4.82
C GLN A 164 -5.15 -1.51 3.85
N GLY A 165 -5.32 -1.17 2.57
CA GLY A 165 -5.79 -2.11 1.55
C GLY A 165 -7.16 -1.83 0.95
N MET A 166 -7.83 -0.72 1.25
CA MET A 166 -9.08 -0.33 0.57
C MET A 166 -8.80 0.17 -0.86
N ILE A 167 -8.70 -0.75 -1.80
CA ILE A 167 -8.27 -0.49 -3.18
C ILE A 167 -9.34 0.10 -4.10
N THR A 168 -10.62 -0.06 -3.79
CA THR A 168 -11.74 0.34 -4.66
C THR A 168 -11.84 1.86 -4.85
N THR A 169 -11.12 2.63 -4.07
CA THR A 169 -11.19 4.09 -3.99
C THR A 169 -9.94 4.80 -4.49
N ILE A 170 -9.10 4.09 -5.24
CA ILE A 170 -7.84 4.60 -5.79
C ILE A 170 -7.75 4.33 -7.30
N ASP A 171 -7.05 5.20 -8.04
CA ASP A 171 -6.77 4.97 -9.45
C ASP A 171 -5.90 3.70 -9.63
N SER A 172 -6.24 2.87 -10.62
CA SER A 172 -5.57 1.58 -10.85
C SER A 172 -4.06 1.74 -11.12
N LYS A 173 -3.62 2.82 -11.78
CA LYS A 173 -2.20 3.09 -12.01
C LYS A 173 -1.47 3.45 -10.72
N VAL A 174 -2.15 4.15 -9.81
CA VAL A 174 -1.59 4.48 -8.48
C VAL A 174 -1.51 3.22 -7.64
N LEU A 175 -2.51 2.35 -7.69
CA LEU A 175 -2.48 1.06 -6.99
C LEU A 175 -1.34 0.17 -7.49
N ALA A 176 -1.19 0.02 -8.80
CA ALA A 176 -0.07 -0.72 -9.39
C ALA A 176 1.27 -0.15 -8.92
N TYR A 177 1.43 1.17 -8.96
CA TYR A 177 2.64 1.82 -8.48
C TYR A 177 2.94 1.54 -7.00
N ILE A 178 1.91 1.54 -6.14
CA ILE A 178 2.04 1.20 -4.71
C ILE A 178 2.52 -0.24 -4.55
N ASN A 179 1.96 -1.18 -5.30
CA ASN A 179 2.28 -2.59 -5.23
C ASN A 179 3.69 -2.88 -5.75
N ASP A 180 4.06 -2.32 -6.90
CA ASP A 180 5.39 -2.49 -7.53
C ASP A 180 6.53 -1.85 -6.71
N ASN A 181 6.23 -0.84 -5.90
CA ASN A 181 7.23 -0.19 -5.06
C ASN A 181 7.13 -0.61 -3.59
N LEU A 182 6.36 -1.65 -3.26
CA LEU A 182 6.18 -2.17 -1.89
C LEU A 182 5.88 -1.05 -0.88
N LEU A 183 5.04 -0.07 -1.28
CA LEU A 183 4.67 1.02 -0.40
C LEU A 183 3.64 0.56 0.63
N TYR A 184 3.71 1.13 1.82
CA TYR A 184 2.74 0.91 2.91
C TYR A 184 2.71 -0.51 3.47
N ILE A 185 3.80 -1.28 3.35
CA ILE A 185 3.86 -2.68 3.84
C ILE A 185 3.48 -2.76 5.31
N ALA A 186 4.04 -1.88 6.16
CA ALA A 186 3.72 -1.89 7.59
C ALA A 186 2.22 -1.60 7.86
N ASP A 187 1.62 -0.67 7.11
CA ASP A 187 0.19 -0.37 7.24
C ASP A 187 -0.69 -1.57 6.87
N ARG A 188 -0.24 -2.41 5.92
CA ARG A 188 -0.97 -3.59 5.43
C ARG A 188 -0.76 -4.81 6.33
N LEU A 189 0.50 -5.15 6.61
CA LEU A 189 0.82 -6.38 7.33
C LEU A 189 0.47 -6.31 8.83
N LEU A 190 0.76 -5.19 9.51
CA LEU A 190 0.50 -5.05 10.95
C LEU A 190 -0.99 -4.99 11.33
N LEU A 191 -1.89 -4.98 10.35
CA LEU A 191 -3.32 -5.21 10.58
C LEU A 191 -3.66 -6.68 10.83
N HIS A 192 -2.83 -7.59 10.32
CA HIS A 192 -3.12 -9.01 10.26
C HIS A 192 -2.15 -9.87 11.07
N MET A 193 -1.07 -9.27 11.57
CA MET A 193 -0.03 -10.01 12.26
C MET A 193 0.71 -9.16 13.31
N ASP A 194 1.34 -9.83 14.25
CA ASP A 194 2.22 -9.22 15.23
C ASP A 194 3.57 -8.76 14.62
N LYS A 195 4.35 -8.03 15.42
CA LYS A 195 5.64 -7.49 14.98
C LYS A 195 6.67 -8.57 14.65
N THR A 196 6.62 -9.71 15.34
CA THR A 196 7.56 -10.82 15.11
C THR A 196 7.33 -11.43 13.74
N ARG A 197 6.06 -11.74 13.41
CA ARG A 197 5.68 -12.25 12.08
C ARG A 197 5.93 -11.22 10.98
N TYR A 198 5.68 -9.95 11.24
CA TYR A 198 6.01 -8.87 10.31
C TYR A 198 7.51 -8.84 9.96
N LEU A 199 8.40 -8.95 10.94
CA LEU A 199 9.85 -8.99 10.71
C LEU A 199 10.26 -10.24 9.93
N HIS A 200 9.64 -11.41 10.24
CA HIS A 200 9.82 -12.63 9.46
C HIS A 200 9.47 -12.40 7.97
N CYS A 201 8.31 -11.85 7.67
CA CYS A 201 7.89 -11.55 6.30
C CYS A 201 8.90 -10.66 5.57
N LEU A 202 9.45 -9.62 6.23
CA LEU A 202 10.49 -8.79 5.64
C LEU A 202 11.79 -9.57 5.36
N ASN A 203 12.18 -10.48 6.26
CA ASN A 203 13.37 -11.30 6.10
C ASN A 203 13.20 -12.32 4.96
N VAL A 204 12.01 -12.94 4.86
CA VAL A 204 11.68 -13.84 3.74
C VAL A 204 11.72 -13.08 2.41
N GLY A 205 11.15 -11.88 2.34
CA GLY A 205 11.24 -11.04 1.14
C GLY A 205 12.68 -10.74 0.73
N LYS A 206 13.55 -10.40 1.68
CA LYS A 206 14.98 -10.16 1.42
C LYS A 206 15.70 -11.43 0.92
N MET A 207 15.47 -12.56 1.57
CA MET A 207 16.05 -13.85 1.17
C MET A 207 15.57 -14.27 -0.22
N ALA A 208 14.28 -14.16 -0.49
CA ALA A 208 13.69 -14.46 -1.79
C ALA A 208 14.28 -13.59 -2.90
N LYS A 209 14.46 -12.28 -2.65
CA LYS A 209 15.12 -11.37 -3.59
C LYS A 209 16.57 -11.77 -3.90
N GLN A 210 17.33 -12.19 -2.89
CA GLN A 210 18.72 -12.63 -3.10
C GLN A 210 18.79 -13.92 -3.94
N LEU A 211 17.95 -14.91 -3.63
CA LEU A 211 17.84 -16.14 -4.41
C LEU A 211 17.38 -15.85 -5.85
N ALA A 212 16.37 -14.99 -6.02
CA ALA A 212 15.89 -14.61 -7.34
C ALA A 212 16.97 -13.94 -8.19
N ASN A 213 17.75 -13.03 -7.60
CA ASN A 213 18.89 -12.41 -8.27
C ASN A 213 19.94 -13.46 -8.71
N HIS A 214 20.24 -14.42 -7.84
CA HIS A 214 21.21 -15.48 -8.13
C HIS A 214 20.76 -16.38 -9.28
N TYR A 215 19.48 -16.74 -9.33
CA TYR A 215 18.90 -17.62 -10.35
C TYR A 215 18.26 -16.88 -11.53
N GLN A 216 18.50 -15.57 -11.68
CA GLN A 216 17.97 -14.74 -12.77
C GLN A 216 16.44 -14.80 -12.89
N VAL A 217 15.75 -14.96 -11.75
CA VAL A 217 14.29 -14.82 -11.61
C VAL A 217 13.96 -13.37 -11.30
N ASN A 218 12.72 -12.94 -11.58
CA ASN A 218 12.30 -11.58 -11.31
C ASN A 218 12.36 -11.24 -9.79
N CYS A 219 13.34 -10.41 -9.42
CA CYS A 219 13.61 -10.03 -8.04
C CYS A 219 12.44 -9.32 -7.36
N LEU A 220 11.70 -8.48 -8.12
CA LEU A 220 10.56 -7.76 -7.56
C LEU A 220 9.41 -8.72 -7.23
N LYS A 221 9.08 -9.65 -8.13
CA LYS A 221 8.07 -10.67 -7.86
C LYS A 221 8.43 -11.52 -6.65
N ALA A 222 9.70 -11.91 -6.53
CA ALA A 222 10.17 -12.70 -5.40
C ALA A 222 10.10 -11.91 -4.07
N GLU A 223 10.50 -10.64 -4.08
CA GLU A 223 10.41 -9.79 -2.90
C GLU A 223 8.95 -9.59 -2.47
N ILE A 224 8.04 -9.30 -3.41
CA ILE A 224 6.60 -9.17 -3.15
C ILE A 224 6.04 -10.47 -2.55
N ALA A 225 6.25 -11.60 -3.22
CA ALA A 225 5.73 -12.88 -2.76
C ALA A 225 6.26 -13.24 -1.37
N GLY A 226 7.56 -13.02 -1.12
CA GLY A 226 8.19 -13.27 0.18
C GLY A 226 7.67 -12.35 1.30
N VAL A 227 7.45 -11.05 1.01
CA VAL A 227 6.90 -10.10 1.98
C VAL A 227 5.47 -10.43 2.36
N TYR A 228 4.67 -10.93 1.44
CA TYR A 228 3.24 -11.15 1.66
C TYR A 228 2.86 -12.62 1.88
N HIS A 229 3.80 -13.58 1.84
CA HIS A 229 3.49 -15.02 1.91
C HIS A 229 2.61 -15.42 3.10
N ASP A 230 2.81 -14.79 4.23
CA ASP A 230 2.14 -15.09 5.52
C ASP A 230 1.10 -14.04 5.95
N ILE A 231 0.60 -13.20 5.03
CA ILE A 231 -0.30 -12.08 5.37
C ILE A 231 -1.53 -12.50 6.17
N THR A 232 -2.04 -13.73 5.96
CA THR A 232 -3.20 -14.26 6.65
C THR A 232 -2.84 -15.30 7.73
N LYS A 233 -1.54 -15.51 8.02
CA LYS A 233 -1.06 -16.57 8.91
C LYS A 233 -1.64 -16.55 10.33
N GLN A 234 -1.99 -15.36 10.81
CA GLN A 234 -2.55 -15.18 12.15
C GLN A 234 -4.05 -14.86 12.13
N TRP A 235 -4.74 -15.21 11.05
CA TRP A 235 -6.20 -15.17 11.01
C TRP A 235 -6.78 -16.30 11.85
N GLU A 236 -8.00 -16.08 12.39
CA GLU A 236 -8.76 -17.12 13.03
C GLU A 236 -9.24 -18.18 12.02
N ASP A 237 -9.35 -19.44 12.46
CA ASP A 237 -9.75 -20.56 11.59
C ASP A 237 -11.09 -20.30 10.88
N THR A 238 -12.03 -19.63 11.54
CA THR A 238 -13.33 -19.24 10.97
C THR A 238 -13.19 -18.27 9.81
N GLN A 239 -12.21 -17.35 9.85
CA GLN A 239 -11.95 -16.41 8.75
C GLN A 239 -11.38 -17.15 7.54
N HIS A 240 -10.41 -18.06 7.76
CA HIS A 240 -9.90 -18.93 6.71
C HIS A 240 -11.01 -19.75 6.06
N GLN A 241 -11.83 -20.40 6.91
CA GLN A 241 -12.93 -21.26 6.44
C GLN A 241 -13.93 -20.51 5.56
N GLN A 242 -14.38 -19.32 5.98
CA GLN A 242 -15.29 -18.48 5.20
C GLN A 242 -14.69 -18.10 3.85
N TYR A 243 -13.42 -17.73 3.84
CA TYR A 243 -12.71 -17.33 2.62
C TYR A 243 -12.55 -18.51 1.65
N LEU A 244 -12.12 -19.68 2.16
CA LEU A 244 -12.00 -20.90 1.35
C LEU A 244 -13.34 -21.38 0.84
N GLN A 245 -14.38 -21.34 1.67
CA GLN A 245 -15.74 -21.75 1.26
C GLN A 245 -16.25 -20.91 0.09
N GLN A 246 -15.92 -19.64 0.05
CA GLN A 246 -16.33 -18.73 -1.01
C GLN A 246 -15.52 -18.89 -2.30
N TYR A 247 -14.21 -19.12 -2.23
CA TYR A 247 -13.33 -19.02 -3.39
C TYR A 247 -12.64 -20.32 -3.78
N LEU A 248 -12.32 -21.20 -2.83
CA LEU A 248 -11.55 -22.44 -3.03
C LEU A 248 -12.06 -23.57 -2.12
N PRO A 249 -13.36 -23.98 -2.22
CA PRO A 249 -13.96 -24.93 -1.27
C PRO A 249 -13.27 -26.30 -1.23
N GLN A 250 -12.57 -26.70 -2.29
CA GLN A 250 -11.81 -27.95 -2.33
C GLN A 250 -10.65 -28.02 -1.33
N PHE A 251 -10.15 -26.89 -0.83
CA PHE A 251 -9.06 -26.85 0.16
C PHE A 251 -9.56 -26.92 1.62
N LEU A 252 -10.88 -26.95 1.84
CA LEU A 252 -11.42 -27.14 3.20
C LEU A 252 -11.11 -28.54 3.79
N SER A 253 -10.80 -29.52 2.94
CA SER A 253 -10.36 -30.85 3.34
C SER A 253 -8.88 -30.92 3.71
N GLU A 254 -8.09 -29.89 3.40
CA GLU A 254 -6.68 -29.82 3.78
C GLU A 254 -6.52 -29.39 5.24
N PRO A 255 -5.43 -29.76 5.91
CA PRO A 255 -5.18 -29.38 7.31
C PRO A 255 -5.17 -27.85 7.51
N VAL A 256 -5.83 -27.38 8.57
CA VAL A 256 -5.98 -25.95 8.90
C VAL A 256 -4.65 -25.17 8.86
N PRO A 257 -3.51 -25.69 9.37
CA PRO A 257 -2.24 -24.97 9.32
C PRO A 257 -1.76 -24.63 7.90
N THR A 258 -2.33 -25.24 6.84
CA THR A 258 -1.95 -25.00 5.45
C THR A 258 -2.83 -23.92 4.77
N TRP A 259 -3.97 -23.60 5.35
CA TRP A 259 -4.97 -22.71 4.74
C TRP A 259 -4.47 -21.28 4.47
N HIS A 260 -3.58 -20.77 5.33
CA HIS A 260 -3.08 -19.41 5.20
C HIS A 260 -2.37 -19.12 3.87
N SER A 261 -1.73 -20.11 3.25
CA SER A 261 -1.09 -19.92 1.95
C SER A 261 -2.11 -19.67 0.84
N LYS A 262 -3.23 -20.38 0.86
CA LYS A 262 -4.32 -20.21 -0.10
C LYS A 262 -5.09 -18.91 0.14
N THR A 263 -5.49 -18.66 1.38
CA THR A 263 -6.20 -17.42 1.75
C THR A 263 -5.32 -16.19 1.61
N GLY A 264 -4.01 -16.29 1.81
CA GLY A 264 -3.06 -15.22 1.58
C GLY A 264 -3.00 -14.78 0.12
N ALA A 265 -2.91 -15.74 -0.81
CA ALA A 265 -2.97 -15.47 -2.25
C ALA A 265 -4.29 -14.80 -2.65
N LEU A 266 -5.43 -15.35 -2.19
CA LEU A 266 -6.75 -14.77 -2.43
C LEU A 266 -6.89 -13.34 -1.84
N TYR A 267 -6.35 -13.11 -0.66
CA TYR A 267 -6.39 -11.79 -0.03
C TYR A 267 -5.60 -10.75 -0.84
N LEU A 268 -4.43 -11.12 -1.36
CA LEU A 268 -3.67 -10.25 -2.25
C LEU A 268 -4.46 -9.91 -3.52
N GLU A 269 -5.08 -10.89 -4.14
CA GLU A 269 -5.86 -10.70 -5.37
C GLU A 269 -7.06 -9.80 -5.12
N HIS A 270 -7.93 -10.14 -4.17
CA HIS A 270 -9.23 -9.48 -3.98
C HIS A 270 -9.16 -8.18 -3.16
N HIS A 271 -8.23 -8.08 -2.20
CA HIS A 271 -8.15 -6.91 -1.31
C HIS A 271 -6.98 -5.97 -1.58
N LEU A 272 -5.85 -6.48 -2.10
CA LEU A 272 -4.69 -5.65 -2.40
C LEU A 272 -4.48 -5.40 -3.90
N GLY A 273 -5.30 -6.04 -4.76
CA GLY A 273 -5.31 -5.81 -6.20
C GLY A 273 -4.06 -6.34 -6.93
N PHE A 274 -3.45 -7.39 -6.42
CA PHE A 274 -2.40 -8.11 -7.15
C PHE A 274 -3.03 -9.06 -8.16
N ASN A 275 -2.66 -8.92 -9.45
CA ASN A 275 -3.19 -9.76 -10.53
C ASN A 275 -2.10 -10.63 -11.19
N ASP A 276 -0.88 -10.60 -10.67
CA ASP A 276 0.23 -11.40 -11.19
C ASP A 276 0.13 -12.84 -10.70
N LYS A 277 -0.21 -13.75 -11.60
CA LYS A 277 -0.44 -15.16 -11.28
C LYS A 277 0.80 -15.87 -10.74
N GLU A 278 2.01 -15.46 -11.14
CA GLU A 278 3.24 -16.06 -10.62
C GLU A 278 3.43 -15.71 -9.14
N ILE A 279 3.17 -14.47 -8.74
CA ILE A 279 3.21 -14.06 -7.34
C ILE A 279 2.16 -14.81 -6.52
N LEU A 280 0.92 -14.87 -7.01
CA LEU A 280 -0.19 -15.51 -6.30
C LEU A 280 0.05 -17.03 -6.14
N LEU A 281 0.56 -17.69 -7.17
CA LEU A 281 0.92 -19.12 -7.11
C LEU A 281 2.06 -19.37 -6.13
N ALA A 282 3.12 -18.56 -6.17
CA ALA A 282 4.25 -18.70 -5.25
C ALA A 282 3.81 -18.56 -3.78
N ILE A 283 2.91 -17.63 -3.48
CA ILE A 283 2.30 -17.52 -2.15
C ILE A 283 1.43 -18.74 -1.84
N SER A 284 0.57 -19.17 -2.76
CA SER A 284 -0.32 -20.33 -2.57
C SER A 284 0.45 -21.62 -2.31
N ASN A 285 1.66 -21.76 -2.86
CA ASN A 285 2.47 -22.99 -2.80
C ASN A 285 3.53 -22.99 -1.69
N HIS A 286 3.74 -21.89 -0.96
CA HIS A 286 4.88 -21.77 -0.03
C HIS A 286 4.82 -22.71 1.18
N THR A 287 3.64 -23.21 1.54
CA THR A 287 3.48 -24.09 2.71
C THR A 287 3.52 -25.58 2.33
N THR A 288 2.71 -25.98 1.36
CA THR A 288 2.53 -27.39 0.97
C THR A 288 3.43 -27.80 -0.19
N ALA A 289 4.05 -26.84 -0.86
CA ALA A 289 4.58 -26.98 -2.20
C ALA A 289 3.50 -27.38 -3.22
N ALA A 290 3.89 -27.73 -4.46
CA ALA A 290 3.01 -28.25 -5.49
C ALA A 290 3.78 -29.25 -6.39
N VAL A 291 3.05 -30.15 -7.03
CA VAL A 291 3.61 -31.15 -7.95
C VAL A 291 4.37 -30.52 -9.11
N THR A 292 3.92 -29.34 -9.56
CA THR A 292 4.60 -28.53 -10.56
C THR A 292 4.88 -27.16 -9.95
N MET A 293 6.15 -26.78 -9.88
CA MET A 293 6.61 -25.53 -9.29
C MET A 293 7.55 -24.80 -10.26
N SER A 294 7.29 -23.51 -10.44
CA SER A 294 8.23 -22.59 -11.08
C SER A 294 9.46 -22.35 -10.20
N ASN A 295 10.50 -21.75 -10.75
CA ASN A 295 11.65 -21.33 -9.93
C ASN A 295 11.23 -20.30 -8.86
N LEU A 296 10.26 -19.43 -9.15
CA LEU A 296 9.72 -18.49 -8.18
C LEU A 296 9.04 -19.22 -7.01
N ASP A 297 8.20 -20.23 -7.28
CA ASP A 297 7.56 -21.03 -6.24
C ASP A 297 8.58 -21.68 -5.31
N LYS A 298 9.62 -22.32 -5.91
CA LYS A 298 10.72 -22.95 -5.15
C LYS A 298 11.47 -21.93 -4.29
N ILE A 299 11.76 -20.75 -4.87
CA ILE A 299 12.43 -19.66 -4.13
C ILE A 299 11.63 -19.22 -2.91
N ILE A 300 10.31 -19.02 -3.04
CA ILE A 300 9.50 -18.60 -1.88
C ILE A 300 9.40 -19.70 -0.84
N PHE A 301 9.17 -20.95 -1.25
CA PHE A 301 9.18 -22.12 -0.35
C PHE A 301 10.48 -22.23 0.44
N ILE A 302 11.63 -22.13 -0.24
CA ILE A 302 12.96 -22.19 0.35
C ILE A 302 13.19 -20.98 1.27
N ALA A 303 12.94 -19.76 0.79
CA ALA A 303 13.21 -18.53 1.52
C ALA A 303 12.50 -18.46 2.88
N ASP A 304 11.26 -18.94 2.98
CA ASP A 304 10.55 -19.04 4.26
C ASP A 304 11.29 -19.97 5.25
N LYS A 305 11.85 -21.07 4.78
CA LYS A 305 12.50 -22.06 5.65
C LYS A 305 13.93 -21.67 6.05
N ILE A 306 14.62 -20.84 5.25
CA ILE A 306 16.03 -20.47 5.51
C ILE A 306 16.26 -18.98 5.76
N SER A 307 15.18 -18.19 5.99
CA SER A 307 15.26 -16.74 6.26
C SER A 307 16.26 -16.40 7.37
N PHE A 308 16.71 -15.15 7.41
CA PHE A 308 17.88 -14.75 8.21
C PHE A 308 17.73 -14.98 9.70
N GLU A 309 16.52 -14.87 10.25
CA GLU A 309 16.21 -15.08 11.67
C GLU A 309 16.07 -16.57 12.05
N ARG A 310 15.96 -17.47 11.07
CA ARG A 310 15.85 -18.91 11.33
C ARG A 310 17.16 -19.42 11.89
N ASN A 311 17.08 -20.20 12.96
CA ASN A 311 18.23 -20.84 13.60
C ASN A 311 17.85 -22.26 14.05
N TYR A 312 18.30 -23.27 13.30
CA TYR A 312 18.13 -24.69 13.61
C TYR A 312 19.30 -25.50 13.04
N PRO A 313 19.53 -26.74 13.51
CA PRO A 313 20.65 -27.55 13.03
C PRO A 313 20.72 -27.63 11.50
N HIS A 314 21.93 -27.50 10.95
CA HIS A 314 22.23 -27.60 9.52
C HIS A 314 21.69 -26.44 8.62
N ILE A 315 21.12 -25.38 9.18
CA ILE A 315 20.55 -24.28 8.38
C ILE A 315 21.58 -23.63 7.44
N ASP A 316 22.82 -23.46 7.88
CA ASP A 316 23.88 -22.86 7.06
C ASP A 316 24.25 -23.74 5.84
N ASN A 317 24.17 -25.06 6.00
CA ASN A 317 24.34 -25.98 4.87
C ASN A 317 23.18 -25.87 3.88
N LEU A 318 21.95 -25.70 4.36
CA LEU A 318 20.77 -25.47 3.51
C LEU A 318 20.84 -24.12 2.81
N ARG A 319 21.32 -23.08 3.49
CA ARG A 319 21.56 -21.76 2.87
C ARG A 319 22.61 -21.89 1.75
N LYS A 320 23.75 -22.54 1.99
CA LYS A 320 24.77 -22.79 0.95
C LYS A 320 24.17 -23.56 -0.22
N LEU A 321 23.43 -24.65 0.06
CA LEU A 321 22.82 -25.47 -0.98
C LEU A 321 21.82 -24.65 -1.82
N ALA A 322 21.02 -23.78 -1.17
CA ALA A 322 20.04 -22.92 -1.84
C ALA A 322 20.69 -21.94 -2.87
N PHE A 323 21.94 -21.57 -2.67
CA PHE A 323 22.72 -20.76 -3.63
C PHE A 323 23.61 -21.58 -4.58
N THR A 324 23.63 -22.91 -4.50
CA THR A 324 24.37 -23.77 -5.44
C THR A 324 23.47 -24.56 -6.37
N ASN A 325 22.35 -25.08 -5.84
CA ASN A 325 21.41 -25.89 -6.62
C ASN A 325 19.99 -25.73 -6.05
N LEU A 326 19.13 -24.97 -6.75
CA LEU A 326 17.78 -24.65 -6.32
C LEU A 326 16.89 -25.91 -6.17
N ASP A 327 17.00 -26.83 -7.12
CA ASP A 327 16.17 -28.04 -7.15
C ASP A 327 16.55 -29.03 -6.02
N GLU A 328 17.84 -29.19 -5.77
CA GLU A 328 18.30 -30.01 -4.66
C GLU A 328 17.99 -29.39 -3.30
N ALA A 329 18.14 -28.07 -3.18
CA ALA A 329 17.73 -27.34 -1.98
C ALA A 329 16.24 -27.51 -1.71
N PHE A 330 15.41 -27.36 -2.74
CA PHE A 330 13.96 -27.56 -2.63
C PHE A 330 13.65 -28.98 -2.13
N LYS A 331 14.17 -30.01 -2.79
CA LYS A 331 13.93 -31.41 -2.40
C LYS A 331 14.35 -31.68 -0.95
N LYS A 332 15.55 -31.26 -0.56
CA LYS A 332 16.07 -31.50 0.78
C LYS A 332 15.28 -30.78 1.86
N ILE A 333 14.93 -29.50 1.62
CA ILE A 333 14.13 -28.70 2.56
C ILE A 333 12.70 -29.22 2.63
N PHE A 334 12.11 -29.61 1.49
CA PHE A 334 10.79 -30.23 1.46
C PHE A 334 10.77 -31.55 2.24
N TYR A 335 11.79 -32.39 2.09
CA TYR A 335 11.88 -33.64 2.84
C TYR A 335 11.93 -33.41 4.36
N TYR A 336 12.72 -32.46 4.83
CA TYR A 336 12.75 -32.10 6.24
C TYR A 336 11.41 -31.57 6.74
N HIS A 337 10.77 -30.72 5.95
CA HIS A 337 9.43 -30.21 6.25
C HIS A 337 8.39 -31.33 6.30
N TYR A 338 8.43 -32.27 5.37
CA TYR A 338 7.57 -33.44 5.37
C TYR A 338 7.73 -34.27 6.66
N LEU A 339 8.99 -34.59 7.06
CA LEU A 339 9.24 -35.31 8.29
C LEU A 339 8.74 -34.57 9.54
N GLU A 340 8.90 -33.24 9.57
CA GLU A 340 8.40 -32.43 10.68
C GLU A 340 6.86 -32.51 10.76
N VAL A 341 6.16 -32.42 9.64
CA VAL A 341 4.69 -32.50 9.58
C VAL A 341 4.22 -33.90 9.98
N VAL A 342 4.87 -34.97 9.50
CA VAL A 342 4.55 -36.36 9.90
C VAL A 342 4.77 -36.57 11.40
N ASN A 343 5.90 -36.11 11.95
CA ASN A 343 6.21 -36.26 13.37
C ASN A 343 5.21 -35.50 14.27
N LYS A 344 4.71 -34.35 13.80
CA LYS A 344 3.78 -33.52 14.58
C LYS A 344 2.34 -34.00 14.51
N ASN A 345 1.87 -34.41 13.33
CA ASN A 345 0.46 -34.65 13.06
C ASN A 345 0.12 -36.14 12.85
N GLY A 346 1.11 -37.02 12.65
CA GLY A 346 0.94 -38.39 12.17
C GLY A 346 0.80 -38.42 10.63
N ILE A 347 1.13 -39.55 10.03
CA ILE A 347 1.17 -39.75 8.60
C ILE A 347 -0.22 -39.59 7.95
N ASP A 348 -1.29 -39.96 8.64
CA ASP A 348 -2.67 -39.91 8.17
C ASP A 348 -3.24 -38.44 8.12
N ASN A 349 -2.53 -37.48 8.72
CA ASN A 349 -2.99 -36.09 8.86
C ASN A 349 -2.06 -35.06 8.17
N ILE A 350 -1.29 -35.49 7.17
CA ILE A 350 -0.35 -34.60 6.47
C ILE A 350 -1.00 -33.70 5.39
N GLY A 351 -2.21 -34.03 4.96
CA GLY A 351 -2.91 -33.37 3.85
C GLY A 351 -2.54 -33.94 2.47
N GLN A 352 -3.49 -33.89 1.57
CA GLN A 352 -3.34 -34.48 0.24
C GLN A 352 -2.32 -33.76 -0.64
N GLU A 353 -2.20 -32.43 -0.49
CA GLU A 353 -1.24 -31.63 -1.25
C GLU A 353 0.20 -32.06 -0.95
N ILE A 354 0.57 -32.12 0.31
CA ILE A 354 1.93 -32.52 0.74
C ILE A 354 2.21 -33.96 0.32
N GLU A 355 1.24 -34.87 0.47
CA GLU A 355 1.38 -36.27 0.08
C GLU A 355 1.64 -36.45 -1.43
N LYS A 356 0.91 -35.72 -2.28
CA LYS A 356 1.13 -35.71 -3.74
C LYS A 356 2.54 -35.25 -4.11
N VAL A 357 3.03 -34.21 -3.45
CA VAL A 357 4.39 -33.71 -3.69
C VAL A 357 5.43 -34.72 -3.23
N TYR A 358 5.25 -35.33 -2.05
CA TYR A 358 6.17 -36.36 -1.56
C TYR A 358 6.26 -37.54 -2.54
N LYS A 359 5.15 -38.12 -2.97
CA LYS A 359 5.09 -39.21 -3.96
C LYS A 359 5.72 -38.87 -5.31
N LYS A 360 5.78 -37.58 -5.68
CA LYS A 360 6.40 -37.12 -6.93
C LYS A 360 7.92 -37.11 -6.85
N PHE A 361 8.51 -36.73 -5.73
CA PHE A 361 9.94 -36.45 -5.61
C PHE A 361 10.72 -37.50 -4.83
N PHE A 362 10.03 -38.38 -4.11
CA PHE A 362 10.60 -39.44 -3.27
C PHE A 362 9.84 -40.76 -3.46
#